data_95f53d2101fe353e961f26b8bc5116a5
#
_entry.id   95f53d2101fe353e961f26b8bc5116a5
#
_cell.length_a   1.000
_cell.length_b   1.000
_cell.length_c   1.000
_cell.angle_alpha   90.00
_cell.angle_beta   90.00
_cell.angle_gamma   90.00
#
_symmetry.space_group_name_H-M   'P 1'
#
loop_
_entity.id
_entity.type
_entity.pdbx_description
1 polymer ?
#
loop_
_entity_poly.entity_id
_entity_poly.type
_entity_poly.pdbx_seq_one_letter_code
_entity_poly.pdbx_strand_id
1 'polypeptide(L)'
;MEENEMKNEKEDLFSKAVRAGKRTYFFDVKTTKSDEKYLTITESKRRFDNDQNRFFFEKHKIFLYKEDFVKVSKALNDAINFIETGEYPEDYNEEPISTNEDGLDKWFDDLDKNL
;
A
#
# COMPACT_ATOMS: atom_id res chain seq x y z
N MET A 1 -27.06 -13.20 4.66
CA MET A 1 -27.60 -12.14 5.47
C MET A 1 -26.73 -11.89 6.66
N GLU A 2 -26.54 -12.86 7.47
CA GLU A 2 -25.68 -12.65 8.61
C GLU A 2 -24.30 -12.25 8.21
N GLU A 3 -23.83 -12.81 7.13
CA GLU A 3 -22.51 -12.45 6.68
C GLU A 3 -22.41 -10.99 6.37
N ASN A 4 -23.45 -10.46 5.77
CA ASN A 4 -23.47 -9.06 5.45
C ASN A 4 -23.41 -8.21 6.70
N GLU A 5 -24.16 -8.64 7.70
CA GLU A 5 -24.17 -7.89 8.92
C GLU A 5 -22.81 -7.89 9.58
N MET A 6 -22.16 -9.04 9.57
CA MET A 6 -20.83 -9.10 10.15
C MET A 6 -19.86 -8.22 9.39
N LYS A 7 -20.01 -8.17 8.10
CA LYS A 7 -19.15 -7.31 7.32
C LYS A 7 -19.42 -5.86 7.58
N ASN A 8 -20.63 -5.53 7.98
CA ASN A 8 -20.99 -4.14 8.18
C ASN A 8 -20.14 -3.48 9.24
N GLU A 9 -19.65 -4.25 10.20
CA GLU A 9 -18.80 -3.67 11.21
C GLU A 9 -17.53 -3.11 10.60
N LYS A 10 -17.07 -3.72 9.54
CA LYS A 10 -15.88 -3.25 8.85
C LYS A 10 -16.16 -3.00 7.40
N GLU A 11 -17.37 -2.59 7.17
CA GLU A 11 -17.78 -2.32 5.81
C GLU A 11 -17.00 -1.15 5.27
N ASP A 12 -16.64 -1.22 4.01
CA ASP A 12 -15.90 -0.17 3.36
C ASP A 12 -16.83 1.00 3.10
N LEU A 13 -16.40 2.17 3.51
CA LEU A 13 -17.14 3.40 3.19
C LEU A 13 -16.91 3.80 1.75
N PHE A 14 -15.80 3.38 1.19
CA PHE A 14 -15.41 3.70 -0.15
C PHE A 14 -14.52 2.57 -0.62
N SER A 15 -14.68 2.17 -1.88
CA SER A 15 -13.86 1.10 -2.40
C SER A 15 -13.66 1.34 -3.89
N LYS A 16 -12.42 1.27 -4.33
CA LYS A 16 -12.09 1.45 -5.73
C LYS A 16 -11.01 0.47 -6.12
N ALA A 17 -11.22 -0.21 -7.25
CA ALA A 17 -10.27 -1.17 -7.75
C ALA A 17 -9.65 -0.66 -9.04
N VAL A 18 -8.35 -0.84 -9.17
CA VAL A 18 -7.61 -0.45 -10.36
C VAL A 18 -6.91 -1.68 -10.88
N ARG A 19 -7.26 -2.10 -12.07
CA ARG A 19 -6.64 -3.27 -12.67
C ARG A 19 -5.43 -2.85 -13.50
N ALA A 20 -4.36 -3.59 -13.34
CA ALA A 20 -3.11 -3.28 -14.04
C ALA A 20 -2.44 -4.59 -14.42
N GLY A 21 -2.88 -5.17 -15.52
CA GLY A 21 -2.34 -6.45 -15.97
C GLY A 21 -2.74 -7.56 -15.03
N LYS A 22 -1.74 -8.26 -14.52
CA LYS A 22 -2.00 -9.36 -13.59
C LYS A 22 -2.22 -8.89 -12.18
N ARG A 23 -2.11 -7.59 -11.93
CA ARG A 23 -2.31 -7.03 -10.60
C ARG A 23 -3.59 -6.24 -10.54
N THR A 24 -4.12 -6.17 -9.36
CA THR A 24 -5.26 -5.29 -9.08
C THR A 24 -4.96 -4.60 -7.77
N TYR A 25 -5.19 -3.31 -7.74
CA TYR A 25 -4.98 -2.52 -6.54
C TYR A 25 -6.33 -2.08 -6.01
N PHE A 26 -6.56 -2.35 -4.75
CA PHE A 26 -7.82 -1.99 -4.10
C PHE A 26 -7.56 -0.86 -3.11
N PHE A 27 -8.36 0.17 -3.22
CA PHE A 27 -8.29 1.31 -2.32
C PHE A 27 -9.57 1.34 -1.53
N ASP A 28 -9.48 1.01 -0.26
CA ASP A 28 -10.66 0.86 0.58
C ASP A 28 -10.57 1.79 1.77
N VAL A 29 -11.67 2.46 2.09
CA VAL A 29 -11.74 3.33 3.25
C VAL A 29 -12.61 2.65 4.30
N LYS A 30 -12.07 2.55 5.50
CA LYS A 30 -12.75 1.89 6.60
C LYS A 30 -12.74 2.81 7.81
N THR A 31 -13.50 2.43 8.81
CA THR A 31 -13.53 3.19 10.06
C THR A 31 -13.09 2.32 11.20
N THR A 32 -12.46 2.94 12.18
CA THR A 32 -12.15 2.26 13.42
C THR A 32 -13.35 2.34 14.34
N LYS A 33 -13.22 1.69 15.49
CA LYS A 33 -14.28 1.77 16.49
C LYS A 33 -14.42 3.18 17.02
N SER A 34 -13.38 3.96 16.94
CA SER A 34 -13.43 5.35 17.37
C SER A 34 -13.96 6.26 16.29
N ASP A 35 -14.47 5.68 15.21
CA ASP A 35 -15.04 6.45 14.12
C ASP A 35 -14.01 7.25 13.37
N GLU A 36 -12.78 6.79 13.36
CA GLU A 36 -11.74 7.41 12.56
C GLU A 36 -11.58 6.64 11.28
N LYS A 37 -11.39 7.37 10.19
CA LYS A 37 -11.28 6.74 8.89
C LYS A 37 -9.83 6.45 8.55
N TYR A 38 -9.59 5.35 7.91
CA TYR A 38 -8.26 5.01 7.44
C TYR A 38 -8.37 4.34 6.09
N LEU A 39 -7.26 4.26 5.40
CA LEU A 39 -7.20 3.74 4.04
C LEU A 39 -6.39 2.46 4.04
N THR A 40 -6.88 1.46 3.31
CA THR A 40 -6.06 0.30 3.04
C THR A 40 -5.84 0.21 1.54
N ILE A 41 -4.62 -0.12 1.16
CA ILE A 41 -4.29 -0.35 -0.24
C ILE A 41 -3.83 -1.79 -0.33
N THR A 42 -4.52 -2.57 -1.14
CA THR A 42 -4.21 -3.98 -1.29
C THR A 42 -3.75 -4.25 -2.72
N GLU A 43 -2.59 -4.83 -2.85
CA GLU A 43 -2.13 -5.30 -4.13
C GLU A 43 -2.45 -6.78 -4.21
N SER A 44 -3.17 -7.16 -5.25
CA SER A 44 -3.53 -8.56 -5.48
C SER A 44 -2.91 -8.98 -6.80
N LYS A 45 -2.09 -10.00 -6.76
CA LYS A 45 -1.38 -10.47 -7.95
C LYS A 45 -1.74 -11.92 -8.20
N ARG A 46 -2.13 -12.23 -9.43
CA ARG A 46 -2.47 -13.59 -9.78
C ARG A 46 -1.18 -14.38 -10.03
N ARG A 47 -1.08 -15.51 -9.39
CA ARG A 47 0.07 -16.39 -9.53
C ARG A 47 -0.42 -17.78 -9.88
N PHE A 48 0.46 -18.57 -10.46
CA PHE A 48 0.14 -19.94 -10.81
C PHE A 48 0.97 -20.89 -9.97
N ASP A 49 0.31 -21.84 -9.36
CA ASP A 49 0.97 -22.87 -8.55
C ASP A 49 1.18 -24.09 -9.42
N ASN A 50 2.43 -24.36 -9.78
CA ASN A 50 2.74 -25.50 -10.64
C ASN A 50 2.49 -26.82 -9.94
N ASP A 51 2.65 -26.85 -8.64
CA ASP A 51 2.47 -28.09 -7.91
C ASP A 51 0.99 -28.52 -7.90
N GLN A 52 0.12 -27.55 -7.69
CA GLN A 52 -1.30 -27.85 -7.64
C GLN A 52 -2.00 -27.54 -8.94
N ASN A 53 -1.27 -27.03 -9.89
CA ASN A 53 -1.79 -26.79 -11.24
C ASN A 53 -3.03 -25.89 -11.21
N ARG A 54 -2.94 -24.80 -10.46
CA ARG A 54 -4.07 -23.88 -10.37
C ARG A 54 -3.57 -22.49 -10.04
N PHE A 55 -4.42 -21.51 -10.27
CA PHE A 55 -4.11 -20.13 -9.96
C PHE A 55 -4.45 -19.81 -8.52
N PHE A 56 -3.75 -18.84 -7.97
CA PHE A 56 -4.08 -18.31 -6.67
C PHE A 56 -3.69 -16.84 -6.67
N PHE A 57 -4.14 -16.10 -5.66
CA PHE A 57 -3.86 -14.68 -5.56
C PHE A 57 -2.96 -14.42 -4.37
N GLU A 58 -1.89 -13.69 -4.65
CA GLU A 58 -0.98 -13.27 -3.61
C GLU A 58 -1.32 -11.83 -3.29
N LYS A 59 -1.61 -11.53 -2.03
CA LYS A 59 -2.10 -10.22 -1.63
C LYS A 59 -1.18 -9.60 -0.61
N HIS A 60 -0.95 -8.32 -0.78
CA HIS A 60 -0.17 -7.52 0.15
C HIS A 60 -0.98 -6.26 0.46
N LYS A 61 -1.08 -5.95 1.73
CA LYS A 61 -1.93 -4.84 2.15
C LYS A 61 -1.13 -3.88 3.01
N ILE A 62 -1.33 -2.60 2.77
CA ILE A 62 -0.75 -1.59 3.63
C ILE A 62 -1.88 -0.73 4.19
N PHE A 63 -1.62 -0.21 5.38
CA PHE A 63 -2.59 0.61 6.09
C PHE A 63 -2.04 2.03 6.17
N LEU A 64 -2.85 3.00 5.79
CA LEU A 64 -2.47 4.39 5.86
C LEU A 64 -3.46 5.13 6.72
N TYR A 65 -2.94 5.90 7.65
CA TYR A 65 -3.77 6.64 8.56
C TYR A 65 -3.70 8.13 8.24
N LYS A 66 -4.57 8.87 8.87
CA LYS A 66 -4.76 10.27 8.57
C LYS A 66 -3.46 11.04 8.47
N GLU A 67 -2.56 10.81 9.40
CA GLU A 67 -1.31 11.54 9.44
C GLU A 67 -0.37 11.16 8.31
N ASP A 68 -0.67 10.09 7.58
CA ASP A 68 0.19 9.63 6.50
C ASP A 68 -0.25 10.09 5.13
N PHE A 69 -1.48 10.54 5.01
CA PHE A 69 -2.08 10.74 3.69
C PHE A 69 -1.30 11.74 2.84
N VAL A 70 -1.05 12.91 3.39
CA VAL A 70 -0.39 13.95 2.60
C VAL A 70 1.02 13.51 2.22
N LYS A 71 1.73 12.94 3.17
CA LYS A 71 3.11 12.54 2.93
C LYS A 71 3.21 11.46 1.86
N VAL A 72 2.36 10.46 1.97
CA VAL A 72 2.45 9.33 1.05
C VAL A 72 1.98 9.73 -0.34
N SER A 73 0.89 10.48 -0.42
CA SER A 73 0.40 10.87 -1.73
C SER A 73 1.36 11.82 -2.41
N LYS A 74 2.01 12.72 -1.66
CA LYS A 74 2.98 13.60 -2.26
C LYS A 74 4.18 12.82 -2.77
N ALA A 75 4.67 11.87 -1.97
CA ALA A 75 5.81 11.08 -2.39
C ALA A 75 5.49 10.26 -3.63
N LEU A 76 4.30 9.71 -3.69
CA LEU A 76 3.90 8.94 -4.86
C LEU A 76 3.85 9.82 -6.09
N ASN A 77 3.24 11.00 -5.98
CA ASN A 77 3.16 11.91 -7.10
C ASN A 77 4.54 12.40 -7.53
N ASP A 78 5.41 12.68 -6.56
CA ASP A 78 6.76 13.11 -6.89
C ASP A 78 7.52 12.04 -7.66
N ALA A 79 7.37 10.80 -7.22
CA ALA A 79 8.05 9.69 -7.89
C ALA A 79 7.55 9.50 -9.30
N ILE A 80 6.24 9.56 -9.47
CA ILE A 80 5.66 9.41 -10.80
C ILE A 80 6.11 10.55 -11.70
N ASN A 81 6.11 11.77 -11.18
CA ASN A 81 6.52 12.92 -11.97
C ASN A 81 7.98 12.79 -12.38
N PHE A 82 8.82 12.30 -11.47
CA PHE A 82 10.22 12.10 -11.82
C PHE A 82 10.36 11.10 -12.96
N ILE A 83 9.59 10.03 -12.91
CA ILE A 83 9.64 9.03 -13.97
C ILE A 83 9.24 9.64 -15.30
N GLU A 84 8.24 10.50 -15.29
CA GLU A 84 7.71 11.06 -16.52
C GLU A 84 8.54 12.20 -17.06
N THR A 85 9.14 13.00 -16.21
CA THR A 85 9.83 14.21 -16.68
C THR A 85 11.32 14.20 -16.42
N GLY A 86 11.78 13.36 -15.51
CA GLY A 86 13.19 13.39 -15.12
C GLY A 86 13.53 14.48 -14.15
N GLU A 87 12.53 15.22 -13.68
CA GLU A 87 12.79 16.36 -12.80
C GLU A 87 12.57 15.98 -11.35
N TYR A 88 13.48 16.40 -10.51
CA TYR A 88 13.34 16.20 -9.08
C TYR A 88 12.39 17.23 -8.50
N PRO A 89 11.63 16.86 -7.46
CA PRO A 89 10.81 17.87 -6.80
C PRO A 89 11.70 18.92 -6.15
N GLU A 90 11.14 20.12 -5.98
CA GLU A 90 11.92 21.23 -5.46
C GLU A 90 12.47 20.93 -4.08
N ASP A 91 11.73 20.19 -3.30
CA ASP A 91 12.13 19.88 -1.94
C ASP A 91 12.88 18.56 -1.84
N TYR A 92 13.36 18.04 -2.97
CA TYR A 92 14.03 16.75 -2.95
C TYR A 92 15.37 16.85 -2.23
N ASN A 93 15.59 15.91 -1.34
CA ASN A 93 16.83 15.80 -0.60
C ASN A 93 17.55 14.56 -1.11
N GLU A 94 18.70 14.77 -1.76
CA GLU A 94 19.43 13.65 -2.35
C GLU A 94 20.09 12.76 -1.32
N GLU A 95 20.22 13.25 -0.12
CA GLU A 95 20.83 12.43 0.89
C GLU A 95 19.92 11.30 1.26
N PRO A 96 20.45 10.10 1.43
CA PRO A 96 19.62 8.96 1.81
C PRO A 96 18.91 9.27 3.12
N ILE A 97 17.73 8.73 3.23
CA ILE A 97 16.94 8.92 4.42
C ILE A 97 17.72 8.59 5.64
N SER A 98 18.47 7.55 5.62
CA SER A 98 19.26 7.21 6.74
C SER A 98 20.67 7.50 6.42
N THR A 99 20.98 8.72 6.45
CA THR A 99 22.35 9.05 6.46
C THR A 99 22.98 8.46 7.66
N ASN A 100 22.18 8.12 8.63
CA ASN A 100 22.80 7.38 9.65
C ASN A 100 22.60 5.93 9.31
N GLU A 101 23.68 5.26 9.20
CA GLU A 101 23.71 3.91 8.76
C GLU A 101 22.82 3.02 9.56
N ASP A 102 22.75 3.31 10.84
CA ASP A 102 21.99 2.44 11.72
C ASP A 102 20.51 2.42 11.35
N GLY A 103 20.01 3.58 10.99
CA GLY A 103 18.60 3.65 10.65
C GLY A 103 18.25 2.88 9.42
N LEU A 104 19.03 3.08 8.36
CA LEU A 104 18.72 2.41 7.11
C LEU A 104 18.94 0.92 7.20
N ASP A 105 20.05 0.53 7.80
CA ASP A 105 20.35 -0.89 7.89
C ASP A 105 19.30 -1.62 8.68
N LYS A 106 18.85 -1.03 9.76
CA LYS A 106 17.81 -1.64 10.56
C LYS A 106 16.53 -1.78 9.77
N TRP A 107 16.20 -0.77 9.00
CA TRP A 107 14.98 -0.79 8.24
C TRP A 107 15.02 -1.92 7.21
N PHE A 108 16.12 -2.06 6.51
CA PHE A 108 16.25 -3.12 5.53
C PHE A 108 16.29 -4.48 6.18
N ASP A 109 16.94 -4.59 7.32
CA ASP A 109 16.97 -5.85 8.04
C ASP A 109 15.58 -6.28 8.44
N ASP A 110 14.78 -5.33 8.91
CA ASP A 110 13.43 -5.64 9.29
C ASP A 110 12.61 -6.12 8.10
N LEU A 111 12.80 -5.50 6.96
CA LEU A 111 12.10 -5.93 5.76
C LEU A 111 12.48 -7.35 5.39
N ASP A 112 13.75 -7.65 5.44
CA ASP A 112 14.21 -8.99 5.11
C ASP A 112 13.61 -10.03 6.04
N LYS A 113 13.53 -9.71 7.30
CA LYS A 113 12.99 -10.65 8.26
C LYS A 113 11.53 -10.92 8.04
N ASN A 114 10.84 -9.96 7.47
CA ASN A 114 9.41 -10.12 7.23
C ASN A 114 9.12 -10.74 5.88
N LEU A 115 10.12 -10.94 5.09
CA LEU A 115 9.92 -11.60 3.82
C LEU A 115 10.02 -13.09 3.96
#